data_9a2fc90787fbc170d6445ec8bddcf8d8
#
_entry.id   9a2fc90787fbc170d6445ec8bddcf8d8
#
_cell.length_a   1.000
_cell.length_b   1.000
_cell.length_c   1.000
_cell.angle_alpha   90.00
_cell.angle_beta   90.00
_cell.angle_gamma   90.00
#
_symmetry.space_group_name_H-M   'P 1'
#
loop_
_entity.id
_entity.type
_entity.pdbx_description
1 polymer ?
#
loop_
_entity_poly.entity_id
_entity_poly.type
_entity_poly.pdbx_seq_one_letter_code
_entity_poly.pdbx_strand_id
1 'polypeptide(L)'
;MKQLLIAIAALVLVGCVPKKLQKTKAIPIQQAEPFTAKAPDISIHDSVREGNVLIFKKHIDAKTDLNLRDEEANTPLHNAALLGHVEIVKLLISNGAEINVKNGVGMTPLHEASNKEIAEILLANNANVNARAKGITPLHVAASVNDIDVSKILIINGADINAKDDSEITPLHYAVSFYAKEIVQLLITNGVDLNATDSDYKTALDYAEDFVQVNESANKAKVRIIIAALLRKHGAKTGEELKAEGK
;
A
#
# COMPACT_ATOMS: atom_id res chain seq x y z
N MET A 1 -40.11 -5.60 -17.55
CA MET A 1 -40.94 -6.76 -17.86
C MET A 1 -42.15 -6.45 -18.78
N LYS A 2 -42.10 -5.45 -19.67
CA LYS A 2 -43.17 -5.14 -20.63
C LYS A 2 -42.74 -5.11 -22.10
N GLN A 3 -41.49 -5.42 -22.43
CA GLN A 3 -40.98 -5.47 -23.82
C GLN A 3 -40.63 -6.88 -24.31
N LEU A 4 -40.77 -7.91 -23.47
CA LEU A 4 -40.51 -9.31 -23.87
C LEU A 4 -41.79 -10.07 -24.28
N LEU A 5 -42.96 -9.43 -24.21
CA LEU A 5 -44.26 -10.06 -24.50
C LEU A 5 -44.85 -9.68 -25.85
N ILE A 6 -44.20 -8.86 -26.67
CA ILE A 6 -44.69 -8.43 -28.00
C ILE A 6 -44.06 -9.23 -29.16
N ALA A 7 -43.00 -10.00 -28.91
CA ALA A 7 -42.33 -10.77 -29.96
C ALA A 7 -42.88 -12.21 -30.17
N ILE A 8 -43.86 -12.64 -29.40
CA ILE A 8 -44.41 -14.05 -29.53
C ILE A 8 -45.79 -14.08 -30.20
N ALA A 9 -46.43 -12.94 -30.46
CA ALA A 9 -47.79 -12.85 -31.00
C ALA A 9 -47.88 -12.70 -32.56
N ALA A 10 -46.78 -12.72 -33.30
CA ALA A 10 -46.76 -12.44 -34.75
C ALA A 10 -46.40 -13.67 -35.62
N LEU A 11 -46.40 -14.90 -35.08
CA LEU A 11 -45.98 -16.08 -35.87
C LEU A 11 -47.03 -17.19 -35.93
N VAL A 12 -48.32 -16.86 -35.80
CA VAL A 12 -49.41 -17.82 -36.05
C VAL A 12 -50.44 -17.18 -36.94
N LEU A 13 -50.20 -17.10 -38.24
CA LEU A 13 -51.20 -16.97 -39.32
C LEU A 13 -50.47 -16.82 -40.66
N VAL A 14 -49.96 -17.87 -41.25
CA VAL A 14 -50.06 -18.17 -42.68
C VAL A 14 -49.72 -19.63 -42.86
N GLY A 15 -50.75 -20.42 -43.17
CA GLY A 15 -50.58 -21.81 -43.57
C GLY A 15 -49.96 -21.88 -44.96
N CYS A 16 -48.77 -22.46 -45.03
CA CYS A 16 -48.28 -23.16 -46.22
C CYS A 16 -47.33 -24.24 -45.78
N VAL A 17 -47.78 -25.48 -45.85
CA VAL A 17 -46.96 -26.69 -45.63
C VAL A 17 -46.19 -26.98 -46.91
N PRO A 18 -44.87 -26.92 -46.97
CA PRO A 18 -44.11 -27.57 -48.03
C PRO A 18 -43.69 -28.97 -47.58
N LYS A 19 -44.02 -29.95 -48.39
CA LYS A 19 -43.54 -31.32 -48.29
C LYS A 19 -42.03 -31.43 -48.41
N LYS A 20 -41.48 -32.40 -47.65
CA LYS A 20 -40.10 -32.92 -47.62
C LYS A 20 -39.10 -32.09 -46.79
N LEU A 21 -39.06 -32.41 -45.46
CA LEU A 21 -37.83 -32.31 -44.71
C LEU A 21 -36.86 -33.41 -45.21
N GLN A 22 -35.84 -32.99 -45.94
CA GLN A 22 -34.62 -33.80 -46.05
C GLN A 22 -33.97 -33.85 -44.66
N LYS A 23 -33.56 -35.02 -44.22
CA LYS A 23 -32.77 -35.23 -43.00
C LYS A 23 -31.46 -34.44 -43.14
N THR A 24 -31.42 -33.22 -42.61
CA THR A 24 -30.15 -32.55 -42.34
C THR A 24 -29.47 -33.31 -41.22
N LYS A 25 -28.28 -33.86 -41.51
CA LYS A 25 -27.35 -34.37 -40.50
C LYS A 25 -27.20 -33.30 -39.42
N ALA A 26 -27.53 -33.65 -38.17
CA ALA A 26 -27.22 -32.79 -37.03
C ALA A 26 -25.73 -32.52 -37.07
N ILE A 27 -25.36 -31.24 -37.24
CA ILE A 27 -24.01 -30.76 -37.03
C ILE A 27 -23.79 -30.91 -35.51
N PRO A 28 -22.78 -31.66 -35.05
CA PRO A 28 -22.50 -31.71 -33.62
C PRO A 28 -22.30 -30.28 -33.16
N ILE A 29 -23.03 -29.85 -32.13
CA ILE A 29 -22.71 -28.63 -31.41
C ILE A 29 -21.36 -28.93 -30.77
N GLN A 30 -20.31 -28.51 -31.45
CA GLN A 30 -18.98 -28.45 -30.86
C GLN A 30 -19.15 -27.53 -29.64
N GLN A 31 -19.05 -28.14 -28.45
CA GLN A 31 -18.97 -27.34 -27.22
C GLN A 31 -17.88 -26.33 -27.46
N ALA A 32 -18.26 -25.04 -27.54
CA ALA A 32 -17.31 -23.94 -27.59
C ALA A 32 -16.44 -24.13 -26.36
N GLU A 33 -15.19 -24.49 -26.56
CA GLU A 33 -14.20 -24.43 -25.49
C GLU A 33 -14.27 -23.03 -24.87
N PRO A 34 -14.23 -22.89 -23.53
CA PRO A 34 -14.25 -21.57 -22.93
C PRO A 34 -13.10 -20.78 -23.54
N PHE A 35 -13.44 -19.65 -24.19
CA PHE A 35 -12.47 -18.73 -24.77
C PHE A 35 -11.62 -18.17 -23.63
N THR A 36 -10.52 -18.85 -23.32
CA THR A 36 -9.53 -18.32 -22.38
C THR A 36 -8.72 -17.28 -23.13
N ALA A 37 -8.91 -16.02 -22.79
CA ALA A 37 -8.10 -14.94 -23.33
C ALA A 37 -6.62 -15.28 -23.09
N LYS A 38 -5.80 -15.25 -24.16
CA LYS A 38 -4.35 -15.44 -24.04
C LYS A 38 -3.78 -14.30 -23.19
N ALA A 39 -2.92 -14.64 -22.23
CA ALA A 39 -2.18 -13.63 -21.46
C ALA A 39 -1.38 -12.70 -22.40
N PRO A 40 -1.25 -11.42 -22.07
CA PRO A 40 -0.41 -10.49 -22.81
C PRO A 40 1.04 -10.99 -22.92
N ASP A 41 1.75 -10.56 -23.96
CA ASP A 41 3.18 -10.87 -24.13
C ASP A 41 4.08 -10.08 -23.14
N ILE A 42 3.54 -8.97 -22.56
CA ILE A 42 4.18 -8.18 -21.50
C ILE A 42 3.79 -8.79 -20.15
N SER A 43 4.74 -8.92 -19.22
CA SER A 43 4.48 -9.48 -17.90
C SER A 43 3.48 -8.63 -17.09
N ILE A 44 2.80 -9.25 -16.12
CA ILE A 44 1.91 -8.52 -15.22
C ILE A 44 2.67 -7.43 -14.44
N HIS A 45 3.89 -7.72 -14.01
CA HIS A 45 4.73 -6.74 -13.30
C HIS A 45 5.13 -5.56 -14.19
N ASP A 46 5.48 -5.81 -15.46
CA ASP A 46 5.83 -4.72 -16.37
C ASP A 46 4.60 -3.87 -16.70
N SER A 47 3.43 -4.50 -16.88
CA SER A 47 2.17 -3.75 -17.05
C SER A 47 1.86 -2.83 -15.87
N VAL A 48 2.20 -3.26 -14.65
CA VAL A 48 2.07 -2.45 -13.43
C VAL A 48 3.14 -1.36 -13.40
N ARG A 49 4.41 -1.67 -13.67
CA ARG A 49 5.50 -0.66 -13.68
C ARG A 49 5.24 0.47 -14.65
N GLU A 50 4.66 0.15 -15.81
CA GLU A 50 4.27 1.14 -16.81
C GLU A 50 2.96 1.89 -16.47
N GLY A 51 2.22 1.46 -15.45
CA GLY A 51 0.89 1.97 -15.15
C GLY A 51 -0.13 1.68 -16.25
N ASN A 52 0.10 0.64 -17.05
CA ASN A 52 -0.68 0.32 -18.23
C ASN A 52 -1.97 -0.44 -17.87
N VAL A 53 -2.98 0.29 -17.47
CA VAL A 53 -4.29 -0.24 -17.06
C VAL A 53 -4.92 -1.12 -18.14
N LEU A 54 -4.73 -0.78 -19.42
CA LEU A 54 -5.35 -1.55 -20.52
C LEU A 54 -4.71 -2.95 -20.63
N ILE A 55 -3.39 -3.05 -20.57
CA ILE A 55 -2.68 -4.33 -20.59
C ILE A 55 -2.97 -5.09 -19.29
N PHE A 56 -3.00 -4.40 -18.16
CA PHE A 56 -3.32 -5.01 -16.88
C PHE A 56 -4.72 -5.67 -16.89
N LYS A 57 -5.75 -5.01 -17.48
CA LYS A 57 -7.08 -5.60 -17.66
C LYS A 57 -7.06 -6.89 -18.50
N LYS A 58 -6.20 -6.98 -19.51
CA LYS A 58 -6.02 -8.24 -20.28
C LYS A 58 -5.44 -9.37 -19.43
N HIS A 59 -4.58 -9.08 -18.43
CA HIS A 59 -4.12 -10.09 -17.46
C HIS A 59 -5.27 -10.60 -16.60
N ILE A 60 -6.18 -9.71 -16.17
CA ILE A 60 -7.39 -10.11 -15.44
C ILE A 60 -8.25 -11.03 -16.30
N ASP A 61 -8.53 -10.67 -17.58
CA ASP A 61 -9.33 -11.45 -18.50
C ASP A 61 -8.70 -12.84 -18.78
N ALA A 62 -7.38 -12.90 -18.84
CA ALA A 62 -6.60 -14.13 -19.01
C ALA A 62 -6.48 -14.95 -17.71
N LYS A 63 -7.03 -14.47 -16.58
CA LYS A 63 -6.92 -15.09 -15.25
C LYS A 63 -5.46 -15.31 -14.81
N THR A 64 -4.58 -14.39 -15.16
CA THR A 64 -3.21 -14.40 -14.67
C THR A 64 -3.22 -14.33 -13.14
N ASP A 65 -2.34 -15.08 -12.49
CA ASP A 65 -2.19 -15.02 -11.04
C ASP A 65 -1.76 -13.61 -10.61
N LEU A 66 -2.63 -12.95 -9.83
CA LEU A 66 -2.42 -11.58 -9.35
C LEU A 66 -1.45 -11.51 -8.16
N ASN A 67 -1.01 -12.65 -7.64
CA ASN A 67 -0.07 -12.76 -6.53
C ASN A 67 1.31 -13.27 -6.99
N LEU A 68 1.57 -13.32 -8.30
CA LEU A 68 2.90 -13.63 -8.82
C LEU A 68 3.96 -12.74 -8.16
N ARG A 69 5.13 -13.31 -7.90
CA ARG A 69 6.25 -12.60 -7.26
C ARG A 69 7.32 -12.29 -8.30
N ASP A 70 7.83 -11.05 -8.26
CA ASP A 70 9.01 -10.66 -9.03
C ASP A 70 10.33 -11.10 -8.33
N GLU A 71 11.48 -10.65 -8.82
CA GLU A 71 12.80 -11.01 -8.29
C GLU A 71 13.00 -10.58 -6.83
N GLU A 72 12.39 -9.47 -6.41
CA GLU A 72 12.38 -8.96 -5.03
C GLU A 72 11.24 -9.58 -4.19
N ALA A 73 10.55 -10.56 -4.74
CA ALA A 73 9.35 -11.18 -4.19
C ALA A 73 8.18 -10.19 -3.96
N ASN A 74 8.16 -9.06 -4.68
CA ASN A 74 7.02 -8.18 -4.70
C ASN A 74 5.88 -8.79 -5.51
N THR A 75 4.64 -8.63 -5.04
CA THR A 75 3.46 -8.87 -5.85
C THR A 75 3.11 -7.64 -6.70
N PRO A 76 2.26 -7.78 -7.74
CA PRO A 76 1.76 -6.63 -8.48
C PRO A 76 1.18 -5.53 -7.58
N LEU A 77 0.58 -5.90 -6.43
CA LEU A 77 0.02 -4.95 -5.47
C LEU A 77 1.10 -4.13 -4.75
N HIS A 78 2.26 -4.71 -4.43
CA HIS A 78 3.39 -3.96 -3.90
C HIS A 78 3.86 -2.90 -4.91
N ASN A 79 4.13 -3.33 -6.14
CA ASN A 79 4.59 -2.42 -7.19
C ASN A 79 3.55 -1.32 -7.51
N ALA A 80 2.26 -1.67 -7.56
CA ALA A 80 1.21 -0.68 -7.80
C ALA A 80 1.09 0.33 -6.65
N ALA A 81 1.24 -0.11 -5.39
CA ALA A 81 1.21 0.76 -4.22
C ALA A 81 2.42 1.71 -4.20
N LEU A 82 3.61 1.20 -4.46
CA LEU A 82 4.86 1.97 -4.51
C LEU A 82 4.84 3.02 -5.61
N LEU A 83 4.36 2.65 -6.80
CA LEU A 83 4.36 3.53 -7.99
C LEU A 83 3.16 4.48 -8.06
N GLY A 84 2.22 4.39 -7.13
CA GLY A 84 1.09 5.32 -7.08
C GLY A 84 -0.04 5.02 -8.06
N HIS A 85 -0.13 3.78 -8.58
CA HIS A 85 -1.10 3.41 -9.61
C HIS A 85 -2.47 3.03 -9.01
N VAL A 86 -3.21 4.02 -8.54
CA VAL A 86 -4.49 3.87 -7.83
C VAL A 86 -5.49 2.97 -8.54
N GLU A 87 -5.67 3.14 -9.86
CA GLU A 87 -6.61 2.32 -10.66
C GLU A 87 -6.20 0.85 -10.68
N ILE A 88 -4.89 0.57 -10.80
CA ILE A 88 -4.38 -0.82 -10.77
C ILE A 88 -4.53 -1.42 -9.37
N VAL A 89 -4.28 -0.64 -8.30
CA VAL A 89 -4.54 -1.07 -6.90
C VAL A 89 -6.01 -1.47 -6.74
N LYS A 90 -6.95 -0.65 -7.20
CA LYS A 90 -8.39 -0.94 -7.16
C LYS A 90 -8.73 -2.22 -7.94
N LEU A 91 -8.17 -2.39 -9.12
CA LEU A 91 -8.39 -3.57 -9.95
C LEU A 91 -7.81 -4.83 -9.31
N LEU A 92 -6.60 -4.78 -8.76
CA LEU A 92 -5.97 -5.90 -8.04
C LEU A 92 -6.86 -6.38 -6.88
N ILE A 93 -7.26 -5.45 -6.02
CA ILE A 93 -8.05 -5.77 -4.83
C ILE A 93 -9.43 -6.31 -5.22
N SER A 94 -10.12 -5.68 -6.17
CA SER A 94 -11.45 -6.12 -6.62
C SER A 94 -11.44 -7.49 -7.31
N ASN A 95 -10.29 -7.95 -7.79
CA ASN A 95 -10.11 -9.28 -8.40
C ASN A 95 -9.39 -10.27 -7.48
N GLY A 96 -9.29 -9.99 -6.18
CA GLY A 96 -8.87 -10.95 -5.16
C GLY A 96 -7.36 -11.02 -4.93
N ALA A 97 -6.59 -9.98 -5.26
CA ALA A 97 -5.20 -9.92 -4.85
C ALA A 97 -5.06 -9.95 -3.32
N GLU A 98 -4.08 -10.66 -2.81
CA GLU A 98 -3.79 -10.76 -1.38
C GLU A 98 -3.16 -9.45 -0.86
N ILE A 99 -3.80 -8.85 0.17
CA ILE A 99 -3.48 -7.50 0.64
C ILE A 99 -2.30 -7.46 1.61
N ASN A 100 -2.14 -8.50 2.42
CA ASN A 100 -1.14 -8.55 3.50
C ASN A 100 0.07 -9.43 3.18
N VAL A 101 0.32 -9.71 1.91
CA VAL A 101 1.49 -10.47 1.46
C VAL A 101 2.77 -9.70 1.82
N LYS A 102 3.78 -10.42 2.27
CA LYS A 102 5.11 -9.86 2.54
C LYS A 102 6.04 -10.11 1.36
N ASN A 103 6.77 -9.08 0.93
CA ASN A 103 7.83 -9.21 -0.07
C ASN A 103 9.12 -9.81 0.51
N GLY A 104 10.21 -9.83 -0.25
CA GLY A 104 11.50 -10.43 0.14
C GLY A 104 12.14 -9.80 1.39
N VAL A 105 11.81 -8.56 1.72
CA VAL A 105 12.29 -7.88 2.95
C VAL A 105 11.25 -7.88 4.08
N GLY A 106 10.08 -8.48 3.84
CA GLY A 106 9.00 -8.62 4.84
C GLY A 106 8.00 -7.46 4.84
N MET A 107 8.10 -6.51 3.92
CA MET A 107 7.16 -5.41 3.78
C MET A 107 5.86 -5.88 3.13
N THR A 108 4.74 -5.26 3.49
CA THR A 108 3.43 -5.42 2.85
C THR A 108 3.16 -4.25 1.91
N PRO A 109 2.18 -4.33 0.99
CA PRO A 109 1.80 -3.20 0.14
C PRO A 109 1.52 -1.90 0.90
N LEU A 110 1.03 -1.98 2.15
CA LEU A 110 0.78 -0.79 2.98
C LEU A 110 2.08 -0.09 3.43
N HIS A 111 3.19 -0.81 3.60
CA HIS A 111 4.49 -0.17 3.85
C HIS A 111 4.95 0.68 2.65
N GLU A 112 4.55 0.30 1.45
CA GLU A 112 4.94 0.93 0.19
C GLU A 112 3.90 1.90 -0.37
N ALA A 113 2.81 2.17 0.39
CA ALA A 113 1.78 3.09 -0.04
C ALA A 113 2.34 4.51 -0.27
N SER A 114 2.47 4.91 -1.52
CA SER A 114 3.12 6.15 -1.94
C SER A 114 2.23 7.39 -1.87
N ASN A 115 0.97 7.24 -1.51
CA ASN A 115 0.03 8.35 -1.34
C ASN A 115 -1.17 7.96 -0.45
N LYS A 116 -1.86 8.99 0.02
CA LYS A 116 -3.02 8.88 0.90
C LYS A 116 -4.11 7.96 0.34
N GLU A 117 -4.49 8.10 -0.94
CA GLU A 117 -5.58 7.34 -1.54
C GLU A 117 -5.31 5.83 -1.52
N ILE A 118 -4.07 5.43 -1.83
CA ILE A 118 -3.65 4.02 -1.79
C ILE A 118 -3.69 3.48 -0.36
N ALA A 119 -3.17 4.25 0.62
CA ALA A 119 -3.24 3.86 2.02
C ALA A 119 -4.69 3.67 2.49
N GLU A 120 -5.59 4.60 2.14
CA GLU A 120 -7.03 4.50 2.44
C GLU A 120 -7.66 3.26 1.81
N ILE A 121 -7.38 2.97 0.54
CA ILE A 121 -7.90 1.79 -0.16
C ILE A 121 -7.42 0.50 0.50
N LEU A 122 -6.12 0.39 0.80
CA LEU A 122 -5.56 -0.80 1.43
C LEU A 122 -6.15 -1.02 2.83
N LEU A 123 -6.24 0.03 3.65
CA LEU A 123 -6.82 -0.04 5.00
C LEU A 123 -8.32 -0.39 4.97
N ALA A 124 -9.08 0.21 4.05
CA ALA A 124 -10.50 -0.13 3.86
C ALA A 124 -10.73 -1.60 3.46
N ASN A 125 -9.70 -2.24 2.91
CA ASN A 125 -9.72 -3.65 2.53
C ASN A 125 -8.91 -4.55 3.48
N ASN A 126 -8.82 -4.18 4.77
CA ASN A 126 -8.21 -4.94 5.85
C ASN A 126 -6.67 -5.12 5.75
N ALA A 127 -5.96 -4.13 5.18
CA ALA A 127 -4.53 -4.09 5.38
C ALA A 127 -4.19 -3.93 6.86
N ASN A 128 -3.22 -4.71 7.34
CA ASN A 128 -2.77 -4.61 8.72
C ASN A 128 -1.94 -3.33 8.91
N VAL A 129 -2.53 -2.34 9.58
CA VAL A 129 -1.89 -1.04 9.85
C VAL A 129 -0.59 -1.16 10.66
N ASN A 130 -0.48 -2.21 11.48
CA ASN A 130 0.68 -2.50 12.32
C ASN A 130 1.48 -3.71 11.80
N ALA A 131 1.43 -4.00 10.50
CA ALA A 131 2.28 -5.03 9.90
C ALA A 131 3.76 -4.71 10.15
N ARG A 132 4.58 -5.76 10.34
CA ARG A 132 5.99 -5.63 10.73
C ARG A 132 6.92 -6.30 9.73
N ALA A 133 7.93 -5.54 9.29
CA ALA A 133 9.06 -6.01 8.51
C ALA A 133 10.34 -5.70 9.30
N LYS A 134 10.94 -6.70 9.97
CA LYS A 134 12.03 -6.48 10.94
C LYS A 134 11.67 -5.39 11.98
N GLY A 135 10.48 -5.50 12.55
CA GLY A 135 9.93 -4.51 13.48
C GLY A 135 9.42 -3.22 12.85
N ILE A 136 9.88 -2.84 11.66
CA ILE A 136 9.44 -1.63 10.92
C ILE A 136 7.96 -1.75 10.58
N THR A 137 7.16 -0.72 10.88
CA THR A 137 5.75 -0.60 10.54
C THR A 137 5.55 0.38 9.38
N PRO A 138 4.35 0.41 8.73
CA PRO A 138 4.04 1.43 7.72
C PRO A 138 4.25 2.86 8.22
N LEU A 139 4.00 3.13 9.53
CA LEU A 139 4.21 4.46 10.11
C LEU A 139 5.70 4.83 10.20
N HIS A 140 6.61 3.89 10.45
CA HIS A 140 8.05 4.13 10.37
C HIS A 140 8.45 4.56 8.95
N VAL A 141 7.96 3.84 7.94
CA VAL A 141 8.26 4.15 6.53
C VAL A 141 7.73 5.54 6.18
N ALA A 142 6.46 5.82 6.46
CA ALA A 142 5.86 7.13 6.19
C ALA A 142 6.62 8.27 6.89
N ALA A 143 7.11 8.03 8.12
CA ALA A 143 7.93 8.99 8.85
C ALA A 143 9.30 9.23 8.18
N SER A 144 9.92 8.18 7.64
CA SER A 144 11.23 8.28 6.98
C SER A 144 11.19 9.05 5.66
N VAL A 145 10.08 8.96 4.93
CA VAL A 145 9.90 9.64 3.63
C VAL A 145 9.17 10.99 3.76
N ASN A 146 8.88 11.42 5.00
CA ASN A 146 8.15 12.65 5.31
C ASN A 146 6.76 12.74 4.66
N ASP A 147 6.05 11.60 4.55
CA ASP A 147 4.68 11.60 4.03
C ASP A 147 3.67 11.87 5.15
N ILE A 148 3.32 13.15 5.29
CA ILE A 148 2.39 13.61 6.32
C ILE A 148 0.97 13.08 6.14
N ASP A 149 0.52 12.90 4.90
CA ASP A 149 -0.84 12.51 4.62
C ASP A 149 -1.03 10.99 4.85
N VAL A 150 -0.07 10.17 4.43
CA VAL A 150 -0.07 8.73 4.76
C VAL A 150 0.07 8.56 6.27
N SER A 151 0.97 9.29 6.95
CA SER A 151 1.13 9.23 8.41
C SER A 151 -0.18 9.53 9.15
N LYS A 152 -0.92 10.57 8.74
CA LYS A 152 -2.23 10.89 9.32
C LYS A 152 -3.23 9.75 9.17
N ILE A 153 -3.31 9.18 7.97
CA ILE A 153 -4.25 8.08 7.70
C ILE A 153 -3.89 6.84 8.51
N LEU A 154 -2.61 6.50 8.63
CA LEU A 154 -2.18 5.37 9.45
C LEU A 154 -2.55 5.58 10.93
N ILE A 155 -2.27 6.76 11.51
CA ILE A 155 -2.59 7.09 12.91
C ILE A 155 -4.11 7.03 13.15
N ILE A 156 -4.93 7.61 12.28
CA ILE A 156 -6.39 7.57 12.39
C ILE A 156 -6.91 6.13 12.35
N ASN A 157 -6.25 5.23 11.61
CA ASN A 157 -6.63 3.83 11.52
C ASN A 157 -5.94 2.93 12.57
N GLY A 158 -5.37 3.51 13.63
CA GLY A 158 -4.87 2.77 14.78
C GLY A 158 -3.42 2.27 14.63
N ALA A 159 -2.58 2.97 13.86
CA ALA A 159 -1.15 2.71 13.88
C ALA A 159 -0.60 2.93 15.29
N ASP A 160 0.21 1.99 15.77
CA ASP A 160 0.95 2.13 17.02
C ASP A 160 2.02 3.23 16.85
N ILE A 161 1.74 4.38 17.44
CA ILE A 161 2.60 5.57 17.34
C ILE A 161 3.95 5.40 18.03
N ASN A 162 4.03 4.44 18.98
CA ASN A 162 5.21 4.10 19.75
C ASN A 162 5.79 2.73 19.36
N ALA A 163 5.40 2.19 18.21
CA ALA A 163 5.96 0.93 17.71
C ALA A 163 7.50 1.00 17.68
N LYS A 164 8.14 -0.07 18.10
CA LYS A 164 9.61 -0.20 18.07
C LYS A 164 10.01 -1.20 17.00
N ASP A 165 11.02 -0.88 16.19
CA ASP A 165 11.64 -1.82 15.29
C ASP A 165 12.59 -2.78 16.04
N ASP A 166 13.33 -3.64 15.33
CA ASP A 166 14.24 -4.61 15.94
C ASP A 166 15.45 -3.95 16.67
N SER A 167 15.68 -2.65 16.46
CA SER A 167 16.68 -1.83 17.15
C SER A 167 16.05 -0.90 18.19
N GLU A 168 14.79 -1.13 18.55
CA GLU A 168 13.97 -0.31 19.44
C GLU A 168 13.73 1.13 18.95
N ILE A 169 14.02 1.42 17.67
CA ILE A 169 13.82 2.72 17.04
C ILE A 169 12.32 2.91 16.78
N THR A 170 11.78 4.08 17.16
CA THR A 170 10.36 4.41 16.98
C THR A 170 10.12 5.30 15.74
N PRO A 171 8.85 5.48 15.27
CA PRO A 171 8.54 6.42 14.21
C PRO A 171 9.03 7.85 14.49
N LEU A 172 9.08 8.26 15.78
CA LEU A 172 9.61 9.57 16.16
C LEU A 172 11.11 9.67 15.89
N HIS A 173 11.90 8.65 16.20
CA HIS A 173 13.33 8.62 15.88
C HIS A 173 13.54 8.70 14.35
N TYR A 174 12.75 7.97 13.56
CA TYR A 174 12.77 8.07 12.10
C TYR A 174 12.46 9.48 11.63
N ALA A 175 11.35 10.07 12.10
CA ALA A 175 10.98 11.44 11.72
C ALA A 175 12.09 12.47 12.02
N VAL A 176 12.78 12.33 13.16
CA VAL A 176 13.90 13.20 13.52
C VAL A 176 15.10 12.97 12.62
N SER A 177 15.50 11.72 12.39
CA SER A 177 16.64 11.34 11.57
C SER A 177 16.51 11.80 10.12
N PHE A 178 15.28 11.83 9.61
CA PHE A 178 14.96 12.27 8.25
C PHE A 178 14.47 13.72 8.16
N TYR A 179 14.61 14.49 9.24
CA TYR A 179 14.25 15.92 9.29
C TYR A 179 12.78 16.23 9.00
N ALA A 180 11.89 15.27 9.27
CA ALA A 180 10.47 15.35 9.00
C ALA A 180 9.71 16.15 10.08
N LYS A 181 9.97 17.46 10.15
CA LYS A 181 9.46 18.36 11.20
C LYS A 181 7.93 18.29 11.34
N GLU A 182 7.21 18.24 10.24
CA GLU A 182 5.74 18.19 10.22
C GLU A 182 5.23 16.88 10.84
N ILE A 183 5.93 15.77 10.61
CA ILE A 183 5.60 14.47 11.22
C ILE A 183 5.97 14.48 12.71
N VAL A 184 7.11 15.05 13.11
CA VAL A 184 7.42 15.22 14.53
C VAL A 184 6.28 15.96 15.24
N GLN A 185 5.79 17.07 14.66
CA GLN A 185 4.65 17.81 15.22
C GLN A 185 3.36 16.96 15.25
N LEU A 186 3.10 16.18 14.22
CA LEU A 186 1.96 15.27 14.15
C LEU A 186 2.02 14.22 15.26
N LEU A 187 3.18 13.56 15.44
CA LEU A 187 3.38 12.53 16.45
C LEU A 187 3.23 13.12 17.87
N ILE A 188 3.80 14.29 18.14
CA ILE A 188 3.63 15.00 19.42
C ILE A 188 2.15 15.27 19.70
N THR A 189 1.42 15.79 18.70
CA THR A 189 -0.01 16.12 18.85
C THR A 189 -0.86 14.89 19.15
N ASN A 190 -0.41 13.71 18.71
CA ASN A 190 -1.09 12.43 18.94
C ASN A 190 -0.54 11.66 20.16
N GLY A 191 0.25 12.30 21.03
CA GLY A 191 0.65 11.73 22.31
C GLY A 191 1.76 10.70 22.25
N VAL A 192 2.71 10.85 21.30
CA VAL A 192 3.89 10.00 21.22
C VAL A 192 4.71 10.04 22.51
N ASP A 193 5.32 8.92 22.89
CA ASP A 193 6.33 8.89 23.96
C ASP A 193 7.61 9.60 23.46
N LEU A 194 7.85 10.79 23.99
CA LEU A 194 9.01 11.63 23.65
C LEU A 194 10.32 11.08 24.20
N ASN A 195 10.24 10.20 25.21
CA ASN A 195 11.37 9.69 25.99
C ASN A 195 11.61 8.19 25.72
N ALA A 196 10.94 7.62 24.71
CA ALA A 196 11.28 6.30 24.25
C ALA A 196 12.75 6.23 23.83
N THR A 197 13.47 5.20 24.24
CA THR A 197 14.88 4.98 23.90
C THR A 197 15.01 3.83 22.90
N ASP A 198 16.02 3.96 22.05
CA ASP A 198 16.50 2.87 21.22
C ASP A 198 17.40 1.88 22.00
N SER A 199 17.98 0.89 21.35
CA SER A 199 18.87 -0.11 21.93
C SER A 199 20.17 0.47 22.52
N ASP A 200 20.57 1.68 22.11
CA ASP A 200 21.74 2.41 22.61
C ASP A 200 21.38 3.43 23.71
N TYR A 201 20.14 3.36 24.24
CA TYR A 201 19.59 4.31 25.22
C TYR A 201 19.52 5.75 24.72
N LYS A 202 19.45 5.97 23.40
CA LYS A 202 19.25 7.29 22.81
C LYS A 202 17.78 7.55 22.59
N THR A 203 17.34 8.77 22.92
CA THR A 203 16.01 9.28 22.61
C THR A 203 15.98 9.99 21.26
N ALA A 204 14.80 10.29 20.75
CA ALA A 204 14.66 11.11 19.55
C ALA A 204 15.32 12.51 19.71
N LEU A 205 15.41 13.03 20.95
CA LEU A 205 16.10 14.29 21.22
C LEU A 205 17.62 14.15 21.06
N ASP A 206 18.22 13.04 21.51
CA ASP A 206 19.64 12.75 21.26
C ASP A 206 19.94 12.74 19.76
N TYR A 207 19.07 12.12 18.95
CA TYR A 207 19.20 12.15 17.50
C TYR A 207 19.16 13.58 16.92
N ALA A 208 18.36 14.47 17.53
CA ALA A 208 18.31 15.87 17.11
C ALA A 208 19.52 16.69 17.58
N GLU A 209 20.13 16.39 18.73
CA GLU A 209 21.23 17.16 19.34
C GLU A 209 22.62 16.62 18.96
N ASP A 210 22.81 15.30 18.93
CA ASP A 210 24.13 14.67 18.69
C ASP A 210 24.54 14.61 17.21
N PHE A 211 23.61 14.71 16.30
CA PHE A 211 23.84 14.44 14.88
C PHE A 211 24.47 15.65 14.17
N VAL A 212 25.70 15.98 14.53
CA VAL A 212 26.55 16.84 13.68
C VAL A 212 27.09 15.99 12.55
N GLN A 213 26.30 15.77 11.46
CA GLN A 213 26.86 15.15 10.27
C GLN A 213 27.97 16.06 9.69
N VAL A 214 29.17 15.49 9.58
CA VAL A 214 30.24 16.05 8.75
C VAL A 214 29.65 16.18 7.34
N ASN A 215 29.40 17.44 6.87
CA ASN A 215 28.74 17.82 5.61
C ASN A 215 27.20 17.99 5.65
N GLU A 216 26.58 18.18 6.82
CA GLU A 216 25.17 18.59 6.89
C GLU A 216 24.96 19.95 6.21
N SER A 217 23.99 20.05 5.30
CA SER A 217 23.65 21.36 4.71
C SER A 217 23.08 22.31 5.77
N ALA A 218 23.36 23.62 5.62
CA ALA A 218 22.84 24.64 6.53
C ALA A 218 21.30 24.61 6.72
N ASN A 219 20.57 24.17 5.69
CA ASN A 219 19.12 24.00 5.78
C ASN A 219 18.72 22.82 6.67
N LYS A 220 19.39 21.68 6.54
CA LYS A 220 19.15 20.51 7.41
C LYS A 220 19.48 20.84 8.86
N ALA A 221 20.63 21.50 9.11
CA ALA A 221 21.01 21.96 10.44
C ALA A 221 19.93 22.86 11.09
N LYS A 222 19.37 23.81 10.32
CA LYS A 222 18.26 24.64 10.80
C LYS A 222 17.03 23.84 11.18
N VAL A 223 16.62 22.88 10.33
CA VAL A 223 15.45 22.02 10.61
C VAL A 223 15.70 21.19 11.86
N ARG A 224 16.89 20.62 12.02
CA ARG A 224 17.29 19.84 13.19
C ARG A 224 17.19 20.64 14.48
N ILE A 225 17.72 21.89 14.50
CA ILE A 225 17.63 22.80 15.65
C ILE A 225 16.15 23.09 15.98
N ILE A 226 15.31 23.31 14.98
CA ILE A 226 13.87 23.53 15.18
C ILE A 226 13.21 22.27 15.79
N ILE A 227 13.55 21.09 15.31
CA ILE A 227 13.03 19.81 15.85
C ILE A 227 13.48 19.65 17.31
N ALA A 228 14.76 19.84 17.64
CA ALA A 228 15.27 19.77 19.01
C ALA A 228 14.53 20.74 19.94
N ALA A 229 14.37 21.99 19.53
CA ALA A 229 13.62 22.98 20.29
C ALA A 229 12.16 22.62 20.49
N LEU A 230 11.52 22.00 19.46
CA LEU A 230 10.16 21.54 19.52
C LEU A 230 10.03 20.39 20.53
N LEU A 231 10.92 19.39 20.48
CA LEU A 231 10.96 18.27 21.41
C LEU A 231 11.17 18.74 22.85
N ARG A 232 12.15 19.60 23.10
CA ARG A 232 12.41 20.20 24.42
C ARG A 232 11.19 20.95 24.97
N LYS A 233 10.53 21.75 24.14
CA LYS A 233 9.31 22.49 24.51
C LYS A 233 8.20 21.55 25.04
N HIS A 234 8.13 20.34 24.53
CA HIS A 234 7.13 19.35 24.92
C HIS A 234 7.61 18.37 26.00
N GLY A 235 8.81 18.58 26.57
CA GLY A 235 9.31 17.82 27.73
C GLY A 235 10.16 16.62 27.35
N ALA A 236 10.65 16.53 26.10
CA ALA A 236 11.63 15.50 25.74
C ALA A 236 12.94 15.71 26.50
N LYS A 237 13.57 14.59 26.87
CA LYS A 237 14.85 14.49 27.57
C LYS A 237 15.82 13.68 26.75
N THR A 238 17.12 13.91 26.94
CA THR A 238 18.15 13.02 26.40
C THR A 238 18.23 11.74 27.22
N GLY A 239 18.85 10.70 26.66
CA GLY A 239 19.11 9.45 27.38
C GLY A 239 19.96 9.66 28.63
N GLU A 240 20.92 10.61 28.60
CA GLU A 240 21.74 10.97 29.76
C GLU A 240 20.90 11.64 30.87
N GLU A 241 20.00 12.56 30.51
CA GLU A 241 19.08 13.19 31.47
C GLU A 241 18.15 12.16 32.11
N LEU A 242 17.62 11.20 31.34
CA LEU A 242 16.78 10.11 31.86
C LEU A 242 17.55 9.21 32.84
N LYS A 243 18.80 8.83 32.51
CA LYS A 243 19.67 8.06 33.41
C LYS A 243 19.94 8.80 34.72
N ALA A 244 20.17 10.13 34.68
CA ALA A 244 20.38 10.97 35.87
C ALA A 244 19.12 11.01 36.77
N GLU A 245 17.92 10.81 36.22
CA GLU A 245 16.66 10.74 36.95
C GLU A 245 16.32 9.32 37.46
N GLY A 246 17.17 8.33 37.20
CA GLY A 246 16.97 6.95 37.63
C GLY A 246 15.94 6.19 36.79
N LYS A 247 15.79 6.55 35.56
CA LYS A 247 14.87 5.94 34.58
C LYS A 247 15.62 5.13 33.54
#